data_c5fdb4727629a93f367dcac36d424ea6
#
_entry.id   c5fdb4727629a93f367dcac36d424ea6
#
_cell.length_a   1.000
_cell.length_b   1.000
_cell.length_c   1.000
_cell.angle_alpha   90.00
_cell.angle_beta   90.00
_cell.angle_gamma   90.00
#
_symmetry.space_group_name_H-M   'P 1'
#
loop_
_entity.id
_entity.type
_entity.pdbx_description
1 polymer ?
#
loop_
_entity_poly.entity_id
_entity_poly.type
_entity_poly.pdbx_seq_one_letter_code
_entity_poly.pdbx_strand_id
1 'polypeptide(L)'
;MKKVLFVLLFVILITQIFSITRIKDIAIFRGARDNQLFGLGVVVGLNGTGDSGKVNSTLLSNMAKVFNISIDAADLKTRNSALVMVLADIPPFYKEGMRLDVTVASIGDAKSLQGGLLIQTPLYGADGNVYAVAQGNISVGGSEVKVSANLQSKYKIVGYIPNGAIVEKEIPSEFVESNNVTILLRTPDFTTAARVAQAINTTFDRKIAKAIDASSIKTQIPSAFEDDVVTFLSLVEEIEVSVDQPAKIVVNEKTGTVVFGGNVRVLDFTLSYGVFNISVKNGRVLSDKQVDATVSELVTALKSLGATPQDIIAILQTMHSAGVLLADLVVM
;
A
#
# COMPACT_ATOMS: atom_id res chain seq x y z
N MET A 1 -16.80 -49.02 19.30
CA MET A 1 -15.77 -48.02 19.65
C MET A 1 -15.01 -47.47 18.43
N LYS A 2 -14.46 -48.26 17.51
CA LYS A 2 -13.72 -47.74 16.31
C LYS A 2 -14.56 -46.86 15.37
N LYS A 3 -15.87 -47.17 15.17
CA LYS A 3 -16.77 -46.35 14.32
C LYS A 3 -17.14 -45.02 14.96
N VAL A 4 -17.25 -44.93 16.28
CA VAL A 4 -17.53 -43.68 17.01
C VAL A 4 -16.28 -42.78 17.01
N LEU A 5 -15.09 -43.37 17.14
CA LEU A 5 -13.83 -42.63 17.05
C LEU A 5 -13.60 -42.04 15.64
N PHE A 6 -14.01 -42.78 14.59
CA PHE A 6 -13.92 -42.30 13.20
C PHE A 6 -14.88 -41.16 12.89
N VAL A 7 -16.10 -41.20 13.47
CA VAL A 7 -17.07 -40.10 13.34
C VAL A 7 -16.62 -38.88 14.14
N LEU A 8 -16.02 -39.07 15.32
CA LEU A 8 -15.47 -37.96 16.11
C LEU A 8 -14.26 -37.33 15.44
N LEU A 9 -13.40 -38.12 14.79
CA LEU A 9 -12.27 -37.63 14.00
C LEU A 9 -12.74 -36.86 12.72
N PHE A 10 -13.85 -37.28 12.10
CA PHE A 10 -14.42 -36.65 10.92
C PHE A 10 -15.12 -35.31 11.24
N VAL A 11 -15.72 -35.19 12.44
CA VAL A 11 -16.33 -33.94 12.92
C VAL A 11 -15.28 -32.85 13.22
N ILE A 12 -14.06 -33.26 13.64
CA ILE A 12 -12.95 -32.32 13.91
C ILE A 12 -12.31 -31.80 12.62
N LEU A 13 -12.53 -32.46 11.46
CA LEU A 13 -11.94 -32.03 10.16
C LEU A 13 -12.72 -30.98 9.40
N ILE A 14 -13.91 -30.56 9.88
CA ILE A 14 -14.72 -29.51 9.25
C ILE A 14 -14.51 -28.17 9.98
N THR A 15 -13.30 -27.84 10.33
CA THR A 15 -12.97 -26.44 10.62
C THR A 15 -12.83 -25.72 9.29
N GLN A 16 -13.88 -25.04 8.88
CA GLN A 16 -13.81 -24.05 7.82
C GLN A 16 -12.70 -23.05 8.20
N ILE A 17 -11.60 -23.06 7.45
CA ILE A 17 -10.54 -22.05 7.59
C ILE A 17 -11.13 -20.75 7.02
N PHE A 18 -11.91 -20.04 7.83
CA PHE A 18 -12.19 -18.65 7.55
C PHE A 18 -10.86 -17.90 7.66
N SER A 19 -10.54 -17.09 6.67
CA SER A 19 -9.43 -16.16 6.77
C SER A 19 -9.74 -15.18 7.91
N ILE A 20 -9.23 -15.47 9.09
CA ILE A 20 -9.35 -14.62 10.26
C ILE A 20 -8.20 -13.63 10.21
N THR A 21 -8.50 -12.36 10.32
CA THR A 21 -7.52 -11.28 10.32
C THR A 21 -7.82 -10.31 11.46
N ARG A 22 -6.81 -9.62 11.97
CA ARG A 22 -7.01 -8.67 13.08
C ARG A 22 -7.51 -7.32 12.54
N ILE A 23 -8.24 -6.58 13.36
CA ILE A 23 -8.74 -5.25 12.98
C ILE A 23 -7.61 -4.34 12.50
N LYS A 24 -6.43 -4.33 13.15
CA LYS A 24 -5.27 -3.52 12.75
C LYS A 24 -4.75 -3.79 11.34
N ASP A 25 -4.97 -5.00 10.82
CA ASP A 25 -4.49 -5.38 9.48
C ASP A 25 -5.41 -4.85 8.38
N ILE A 26 -6.68 -4.56 8.69
CA ILE A 26 -7.74 -4.15 7.75
C ILE A 26 -8.28 -2.74 7.96
N ALA A 27 -7.93 -2.10 9.08
CA ALA A 27 -8.47 -0.81 9.46
C ALA A 27 -7.39 0.13 10.02
N ILE A 28 -7.74 1.40 10.14
CA ILE A 28 -6.97 2.44 10.83
C ILE A 28 -7.91 3.25 11.72
N PHE A 29 -7.40 3.92 12.71
CA PHE A 29 -8.18 4.90 13.48
C PHE A 29 -8.25 6.22 12.73
N ARG A 30 -9.42 6.86 12.75
CA ARG A 30 -9.59 8.22 12.21
C ARG A 30 -8.63 9.17 12.93
N GLY A 31 -7.95 10.04 12.15
CA GLY A 31 -6.91 10.93 12.68
C GLY A 31 -5.51 10.34 12.65
N ALA A 32 -5.37 9.00 12.59
CA ALA A 32 -4.09 8.33 12.41
C ALA A 32 -3.79 8.16 10.90
N ARG A 33 -3.32 9.24 10.25
CA ARG A 33 -2.94 9.24 8.83
C ARG A 33 -1.52 9.72 8.65
N ASP A 34 -0.87 9.23 7.62
CA ASP A 34 0.39 9.79 7.16
C ASP A 34 0.15 11.18 6.57
N ASN A 35 1.08 12.11 6.84
CA ASN A 35 1.07 13.44 6.26
C ASN A 35 2.29 13.61 5.38
N GLN A 36 2.08 14.17 4.19
CA GLN A 36 3.15 14.40 3.23
C GLN A 36 3.82 15.73 3.50
N LEU A 37 5.14 15.71 3.58
CA LEU A 37 5.98 16.88 3.73
C LEU A 37 6.77 17.13 2.45
N PHE A 38 6.96 18.38 2.10
CA PHE A 38 7.77 18.79 0.95
C PHE A 38 8.64 19.99 1.28
N GLY A 39 9.74 20.11 0.56
CA GLY A 39 10.65 21.25 0.69
C GLY A 39 11.46 21.47 -0.56
N LEU A 40 11.99 22.66 -0.71
CA LEU A 40 12.96 23.01 -1.75
C LEU A 40 14.33 23.07 -1.11
N GLY A 41 15.25 22.26 -1.61
CA GLY A 41 16.60 22.13 -1.09
C GLY A 41 17.68 22.29 -2.14
N VAL A 42 18.90 22.32 -1.67
CA VAL A 42 20.08 22.33 -2.53
C VAL A 42 20.96 21.14 -2.19
N VAL A 43 21.37 20.45 -3.22
CA VAL A 43 22.38 19.39 -3.14
C VAL A 43 23.71 19.98 -3.58
N VAL A 44 24.76 19.71 -2.84
CA VAL A 44 26.16 20.15 -3.14
C VAL A 44 27.09 18.97 -3.32
N GLY A 45 28.27 19.20 -3.89
CA GLY A 45 29.30 18.15 -4.05
C GLY A 45 29.13 17.26 -5.29
N LEU A 46 28.41 17.72 -6.32
CA LEU A 46 28.01 16.89 -7.48
C LEU A 46 29.09 16.74 -8.57
N ASN A 47 30.30 17.21 -8.37
CA ASN A 47 31.46 17.02 -9.28
C ASN A 47 31.12 17.21 -10.79
N GLY A 48 30.47 18.32 -11.12
CA GLY A 48 30.14 18.70 -12.50
C GLY A 48 28.85 18.08 -13.07
N THR A 49 28.09 17.32 -12.29
CA THR A 49 26.80 16.72 -12.71
C THR A 49 25.57 17.52 -12.28
N GLY A 50 25.73 18.58 -11.52
CA GLY A 50 24.68 19.47 -11.04
C GLY A 50 24.12 20.39 -12.10
N ASP A 51 23.24 21.30 -11.67
CA ASP A 51 22.56 22.27 -12.52
C ASP A 51 23.52 23.32 -13.11
N SER A 52 23.27 23.71 -14.36
CA SER A 52 24.00 24.74 -15.07
C SER A 52 23.29 26.10 -15.08
N GLY A 53 22.06 26.17 -14.55
CA GLY A 53 21.20 27.34 -14.67
C GLY A 53 21.51 28.49 -13.71
N LYS A 54 21.10 29.71 -14.08
CA LYS A 54 21.25 30.93 -13.25
C LYS A 54 20.49 30.85 -11.93
N VAL A 55 19.40 30.09 -11.86
CA VAL A 55 18.58 29.88 -10.65
C VAL A 55 19.42 29.28 -9.53
N ASN A 56 20.23 28.26 -9.84
CA ASN A 56 21.11 27.61 -8.89
C ASN A 56 22.17 28.60 -8.35
N SER A 57 22.80 29.39 -9.22
CA SER A 57 23.80 30.40 -8.82
C SER A 57 23.20 31.46 -7.90
N THR A 58 21.99 31.94 -8.21
CA THR A 58 21.25 32.91 -7.37
C THR A 58 20.93 32.34 -6.00
N LEU A 59 20.50 31.07 -5.94
CA LEU A 59 20.18 30.42 -4.69
C LEU A 59 21.40 30.26 -3.81
N LEU A 60 22.53 29.82 -4.38
CA LEU A 60 23.81 29.71 -3.66
C LEU A 60 24.31 31.09 -3.17
N SER A 61 24.17 32.14 -3.97
CA SER A 61 24.52 33.51 -3.55
C SER A 61 23.66 33.94 -2.35
N ASN A 62 22.35 33.70 -2.40
CA ASN A 62 21.45 34.01 -1.28
C ASN A 62 21.78 33.21 -0.01
N MET A 63 22.16 31.95 -0.15
CA MET A 63 22.61 31.13 0.99
C MET A 63 23.94 31.65 1.59
N ALA A 64 24.91 32.04 0.74
CA ALA A 64 26.16 32.63 1.20
C ALA A 64 25.92 33.89 2.04
N LYS A 65 24.93 34.72 1.66
CA LYS A 65 24.53 35.91 2.42
C LYS A 65 24.07 35.63 3.84
N VAL A 66 23.43 34.47 4.08
CA VAL A 66 23.02 34.05 5.45
C VAL A 66 24.24 33.88 6.35
N PHE A 67 25.38 33.52 5.79
CA PHE A 67 26.66 33.40 6.50
C PHE A 67 27.51 34.68 6.42
N ASN A 68 26.93 35.84 6.04
CA ASN A 68 27.62 37.11 5.83
C ASN A 68 28.70 37.05 4.75
N ILE A 69 28.58 36.13 3.79
CA ILE A 69 29.47 36.02 2.64
C ILE A 69 28.75 36.61 1.42
N SER A 70 29.31 37.68 0.85
CA SER A 70 28.77 38.32 -0.36
C SER A 70 29.51 37.78 -1.59
N ILE A 71 28.81 36.95 -2.39
CA ILE A 71 29.31 36.43 -3.67
C ILE A 71 28.30 36.78 -4.74
N ASP A 72 28.77 37.29 -5.88
CA ASP A 72 27.87 37.56 -7.01
C ASP A 72 27.45 36.21 -7.64
N ALA A 73 26.15 36.11 -7.95
CA ALA A 73 25.62 34.91 -8.62
C ALA A 73 26.27 34.70 -10.01
N ALA A 74 26.80 35.77 -10.66
CA ALA A 74 27.47 35.66 -11.92
C ALA A 74 28.84 34.95 -11.83
N ASP A 75 29.48 35.02 -10.66
CA ASP A 75 30.78 34.39 -10.38
C ASP A 75 30.64 32.90 -9.99
N LEU A 76 29.42 32.46 -9.62
CA LEU A 76 29.10 31.08 -9.22
C LEU A 76 28.79 30.22 -10.45
N LYS A 77 29.76 30.03 -11.34
CA LYS A 77 29.63 29.13 -12.50
C LYS A 77 30.02 27.70 -12.11
N THR A 78 29.23 27.05 -11.28
CA THR A 78 29.52 25.70 -10.85
C THR A 78 28.38 24.75 -11.20
N ARG A 79 28.74 23.54 -11.64
CA ARG A 79 27.83 22.41 -11.79
C ARG A 79 27.94 21.43 -10.62
N ASN A 80 28.44 21.91 -9.49
CA ASN A 80 28.63 21.09 -8.30
C ASN A 80 27.43 21.12 -7.35
N SER A 81 26.34 21.82 -7.74
CA SER A 81 25.11 21.90 -6.96
C SER A 81 23.88 21.75 -7.84
N ALA A 82 22.79 21.32 -7.24
CA ALA A 82 21.50 21.15 -7.90
C ALA A 82 20.35 21.59 -7.00
N LEU A 83 19.34 22.23 -7.61
CA LEU A 83 18.07 22.52 -6.97
C LEU A 83 17.21 21.24 -6.94
N VAL A 84 16.70 20.90 -5.78
CA VAL A 84 15.96 19.66 -5.59
C VAL A 84 14.64 19.87 -4.85
N MET A 85 13.64 19.05 -5.20
CA MET A 85 12.48 18.80 -4.37
C MET A 85 12.84 17.73 -3.35
N VAL A 86 12.46 17.97 -2.12
CA VAL A 86 12.69 17.07 -1.00
C VAL A 86 11.34 16.64 -0.46
N LEU A 87 11.09 15.34 -0.37
CA LEU A 87 9.82 14.76 0.05
C LEU A 87 10.06 13.81 1.21
N ALA A 88 9.16 13.83 2.17
CA ALA A 88 9.11 12.86 3.27
C ALA A 88 7.68 12.63 3.70
N ASP A 89 7.37 11.42 4.17
CA ASP A 89 6.11 11.11 4.79
C ASP A 89 6.32 11.06 6.31
N ILE A 90 5.50 11.80 7.07
CA ILE A 90 5.49 11.74 8.53
C ILE A 90 4.32 10.88 8.98
N PRO A 91 4.60 9.68 9.54
CA PRO A 91 3.57 8.82 10.09
C PRO A 91 2.83 9.49 11.27
N PRO A 92 1.60 9.04 11.57
CA PRO A 92 0.87 9.54 12.73
C PRO A 92 1.64 9.24 14.02
N PHE A 93 1.45 10.08 15.03
CA PHE A 93 2.06 9.94 16.36
C PHE A 93 3.58 10.09 16.43
N TYR A 94 4.23 10.52 15.33
CA TYR A 94 5.64 10.82 15.36
C TYR A 94 5.92 12.02 16.26
N LYS A 95 6.93 11.89 17.10
CA LYS A 95 7.34 12.88 18.10
C LYS A 95 8.56 13.67 17.63
N GLU A 96 8.76 14.84 18.23
CA GLU A 96 9.98 15.63 18.02
C GLU A 96 11.24 14.78 18.24
N GLY A 97 12.23 14.95 17.36
CA GLY A 97 13.47 14.19 17.39
C GLY A 97 13.40 12.83 16.65
N MET A 98 12.23 12.33 16.26
CA MET A 98 12.14 11.10 15.46
C MET A 98 12.63 11.35 14.03
N ARG A 99 13.13 10.31 13.38
CA ARG A 99 13.74 10.42 12.06
C ARG A 99 12.85 9.86 10.98
N LEU A 100 12.89 10.52 9.82
CA LEU A 100 12.13 10.18 8.62
C LEU A 100 13.09 9.87 7.48
N ASP A 101 12.67 8.99 6.62
CA ASP A 101 13.29 8.75 5.34
C ASP A 101 12.93 9.87 4.36
N VAL A 102 13.88 10.23 3.51
CA VAL A 102 13.73 11.38 2.61
C VAL A 102 14.01 10.95 1.17
N THR A 103 13.13 11.35 0.28
CA THR A 103 13.32 11.26 -1.17
C THR A 103 13.69 12.62 -1.71
N VAL A 104 14.74 12.67 -2.54
CA VAL A 104 15.27 13.88 -3.14
C VAL A 104 15.22 13.75 -4.67
N ALA A 105 14.60 14.68 -5.35
CA ALA A 105 14.47 14.69 -6.82
C ALA A 105 14.97 16.01 -7.40
N SER A 106 15.80 15.95 -8.43
CA SER A 106 16.25 17.15 -9.14
C SER A 106 15.08 17.82 -9.87
N ILE A 107 14.99 19.14 -9.75
CA ILE A 107 14.02 19.98 -10.47
C ILE A 107 14.66 20.64 -11.69
N GLY A 108 15.98 20.85 -11.63
CA GLY A 108 16.73 21.54 -12.67
C GLY A 108 17.24 20.61 -13.79
N ASP A 109 18.37 20.99 -14.36
CA ASP A 109 19.03 20.26 -15.45
C ASP A 109 20.20 19.37 -14.98
N ALA A 110 20.23 19.02 -13.70
CA ALA A 110 21.24 18.15 -13.14
C ALA A 110 21.20 16.75 -13.80
N LYS A 111 22.37 16.23 -14.12
CA LYS A 111 22.51 14.92 -14.77
C LYS A 111 22.56 13.78 -13.77
N SER A 112 23.00 14.05 -12.54
CA SER A 112 23.09 13.06 -11.47
C SER A 112 23.21 13.74 -10.11
N LEU A 113 22.56 13.16 -9.09
CA LEU A 113 22.70 13.54 -7.68
C LEU A 113 23.66 12.61 -6.93
N GLN A 114 24.31 11.69 -7.62
CA GLN A 114 25.21 10.71 -7.02
C GLN A 114 26.39 11.37 -6.31
N GLY A 115 26.63 10.96 -5.05
CA GLY A 115 27.72 11.52 -4.22
C GLY A 115 27.42 12.89 -3.64
N GLY A 116 26.23 13.45 -3.91
CA GLY A 116 25.81 14.73 -3.39
C GLY A 116 25.39 14.68 -1.93
N LEU A 117 25.47 15.84 -1.28
CA LEU A 117 25.02 16.09 0.08
C LEU A 117 23.86 17.09 0.03
N LEU A 118 22.69 16.70 0.55
CA LEU A 118 21.59 17.63 0.79
C LEU A 118 21.95 18.52 1.98
N ILE A 119 21.95 19.82 1.78
CA ILE A 119 22.08 20.79 2.86
C ILE A 119 20.79 20.92 3.64
N GLN A 120 20.85 21.47 4.82
CA GLN A 120 19.73 21.63 5.72
C GLN A 120 18.53 22.29 4.99
N THR A 121 17.43 21.56 4.93
CA THR A 121 16.23 21.93 4.14
C THR A 121 14.98 21.75 5.02
N PRO A 122 14.21 22.83 5.24
CA PRO A 122 12.94 22.72 5.95
C PRO A 122 11.90 21.99 5.09
N LEU A 123 11.13 21.11 5.74
CA LEU A 123 10.03 20.39 5.13
C LEU A 123 8.69 20.90 5.66
N TYR A 124 7.84 21.31 4.75
CA TYR A 124 6.56 21.95 5.02
C TYR A 124 5.41 20.98 4.87
N GLY A 125 4.42 21.08 5.75
CA GLY A 125 3.11 20.46 5.55
C GLY A 125 2.24 21.27 4.59
N ALA A 126 1.05 20.74 4.30
CA ALA A 126 0.07 21.41 3.42
C ALA A 126 -0.46 22.74 3.98
N ASP A 127 -0.33 22.97 5.29
CA ASP A 127 -0.68 24.21 5.98
C ASP A 127 0.41 25.29 5.95
N GLY A 128 1.57 24.99 5.30
CA GLY A 128 2.70 25.89 5.18
C GLY A 128 3.60 25.98 6.43
N ASN A 129 3.37 25.17 7.45
CA ASN A 129 4.24 25.09 8.61
C ASN A 129 5.38 24.11 8.39
N VAL A 130 6.54 24.34 9.03
CA VAL A 130 7.66 23.41 9.04
C VAL A 130 7.42 22.35 10.12
N TYR A 131 7.52 21.07 9.72
CA TYR A 131 7.35 19.93 10.60
C TYR A 131 8.61 19.08 10.73
N ALA A 132 9.51 19.13 9.76
CA ALA A 132 10.77 18.41 9.82
C ALA A 132 11.88 19.19 9.09
N VAL A 133 13.12 18.82 9.36
CA VAL A 133 14.29 19.37 8.68
C VAL A 133 15.13 18.23 8.14
N ALA A 134 15.42 18.29 6.84
CA ALA A 134 16.14 17.25 6.11
C ALA A 134 17.59 17.67 5.81
N GLN A 135 18.54 16.73 5.98
CA GLN A 135 19.91 16.86 5.50
C GLN A 135 20.59 15.49 5.41
N GLY A 136 21.59 15.34 4.56
CA GLY A 136 22.38 14.11 4.53
C GLY A 136 22.92 13.73 3.18
N ASN A 137 23.72 12.66 3.15
CA ASN A 137 24.29 12.12 1.93
C ASN A 137 23.24 11.40 1.11
N ILE A 138 23.20 11.69 -0.19
CA ILE A 138 22.23 11.11 -1.10
C ILE A 138 22.72 9.75 -1.59
N SER A 139 21.92 8.72 -1.38
CA SER A 139 22.07 7.42 -2.01
C SER A 139 21.22 7.36 -3.28
N VAL A 140 21.85 7.19 -4.42
CA VAL A 140 21.16 7.01 -5.71
C VAL A 140 21.09 5.51 -5.96
N GLY A 141 19.90 4.95 -6.01
CA GLY A 141 19.70 3.52 -6.25
C GLY A 141 20.27 3.11 -7.62
N GLY A 142 20.93 1.98 -7.63
CA GLY A 142 21.51 1.39 -8.83
C GLY A 142 22.86 0.75 -8.51
N SER A 143 22.83 -0.55 -8.09
CA SER A 143 24.02 -1.38 -8.25
C SER A 143 24.36 -1.45 -9.75
N GLU A 144 25.65 -1.58 -10.06
CA GLU A 144 26.20 -1.73 -11.42
C GLU A 144 25.72 -3.01 -12.17
N VAL A 145 24.41 -3.26 -12.19
CA VAL A 145 23.86 -4.20 -13.15
C VAL A 145 23.89 -3.48 -14.49
N LYS A 146 24.61 -4.03 -15.45
CA LYS A 146 24.68 -3.57 -16.84
C LYS A 146 23.30 -3.65 -17.51
N VAL A 147 22.37 -2.80 -17.07
CA VAL A 147 21.10 -2.49 -17.75
C VAL A 147 21.41 -1.35 -18.72
N SER A 148 20.82 -1.40 -19.91
CA SER A 148 21.09 -0.43 -21.00
C SER A 148 21.35 0.99 -20.51
N ALA A 149 22.36 1.65 -21.01
CA ALA A 149 22.83 2.99 -20.61
C ALA A 149 21.73 4.04 -20.42
N ASN A 150 20.61 3.90 -21.13
CA ASN A 150 19.42 4.80 -21.04
C ASN A 150 18.57 4.61 -19.78
N LEU A 151 18.60 3.44 -19.13
CA LEU A 151 17.89 3.21 -17.87
C LEU A 151 18.72 3.69 -16.68
N GLN A 152 20.04 3.55 -16.70
CA GLN A 152 20.93 4.04 -15.64
C GLN A 152 20.91 5.58 -15.51
N SER A 153 20.71 6.33 -16.59
CA SER A 153 20.66 7.80 -16.53
C SER A 153 19.36 8.31 -15.90
N LYS A 154 18.24 7.55 -16.05
CA LYS A 154 16.93 7.93 -15.53
C LYS A 154 16.82 7.91 -14.01
N TYR A 155 17.58 7.03 -13.34
CA TYR A 155 17.53 6.84 -11.88
C TYR A 155 18.53 7.70 -11.10
N LYS A 156 19.46 8.39 -11.78
CA LYS A 156 20.50 9.19 -11.12
C LYS A 156 20.05 10.57 -10.64
N ILE A 157 18.88 11.03 -11.08
CA ILE A 157 18.31 12.33 -10.72
C ILE A 157 17.32 12.25 -9.55
N VAL A 158 17.05 11.03 -9.06
CA VAL A 158 16.28 10.79 -7.83
C VAL A 158 17.17 10.02 -6.87
N GLY A 159 17.18 10.43 -5.63
CA GLY A 159 17.96 9.80 -4.57
C GLY A 159 17.17 9.67 -3.28
N TYR A 160 17.73 8.94 -2.35
CA TYR A 160 17.13 8.60 -1.08
C TYR A 160 18.13 8.86 0.05
N ILE A 161 17.66 9.40 1.16
CA ILE A 161 18.46 9.63 2.36
C ILE A 161 17.76 8.91 3.51
N PRO A 162 18.23 7.72 3.90
CA PRO A 162 17.64 6.99 5.02
C PRO A 162 17.86 7.78 6.33
N ASN A 163 16.77 7.91 7.10
CA ASN A 163 16.76 8.71 8.33
C ASN A 163 17.27 10.16 8.11
N GLY A 164 17.02 10.72 6.93
CA GLY A 164 17.57 11.99 6.47
C GLY A 164 16.87 13.22 7.01
N ALA A 165 15.70 13.13 7.59
CA ALA A 165 15.03 14.24 8.25
C ALA A 165 14.78 13.96 9.73
N ILE A 166 14.71 15.03 10.51
CA ILE A 166 14.33 15.02 11.93
C ILE A 166 13.04 15.79 12.07
N VAL A 167 12.09 15.22 12.81
CA VAL A 167 10.84 15.88 13.15
C VAL A 167 11.12 17.00 14.16
N GLU A 168 10.75 18.22 13.81
CA GLU A 168 10.92 19.42 14.63
C GLU A 168 9.62 19.81 15.34
N LYS A 169 8.47 19.38 14.82
CA LYS A 169 7.15 19.66 15.37
C LYS A 169 6.21 18.51 15.15
N GLU A 170 5.46 18.14 16.19
CA GLU A 170 4.42 17.11 16.08
C GLU A 170 3.23 17.61 15.27
N ILE A 171 2.61 16.70 14.51
CA ILE A 171 1.31 16.93 13.90
C ILE A 171 0.25 16.40 14.88
N PRO A 172 -0.63 17.26 15.42
CA PRO A 172 -1.67 16.83 16.33
C PRO A 172 -2.59 15.81 15.67
N SER A 173 -2.79 14.66 16.30
CA SER A 173 -3.70 13.62 15.83
C SER A 173 -4.87 13.52 16.82
N GLU A 174 -6.02 14.09 16.45
CA GLU A 174 -7.26 13.97 17.22
C GLU A 174 -7.97 12.68 16.82
N PHE A 175 -7.75 11.60 17.55
CA PHE A 175 -8.36 10.30 17.31
C PHE A 175 -9.53 9.99 18.25
N VAL A 176 -9.72 10.78 19.32
CA VAL A 176 -10.85 10.68 20.25
C VAL A 176 -11.74 11.90 20.07
N GLU A 177 -12.99 11.69 19.73
CA GLU A 177 -14.00 12.74 19.59
C GLU A 177 -15.21 12.41 20.50
N SER A 178 -15.46 13.26 21.51
CA SER A 178 -16.60 13.10 22.43
C SER A 178 -16.69 11.67 23.03
N ASN A 179 -15.58 11.15 23.57
CA ASN A 179 -15.46 9.82 24.14
C ASN A 179 -15.72 8.66 23.14
N ASN A 180 -15.53 8.92 21.84
CA ASN A 180 -15.65 7.94 20.80
C ASN A 180 -14.40 7.90 19.94
N VAL A 181 -14.11 6.72 19.39
CA VAL A 181 -13.10 6.50 18.37
C VAL A 181 -13.78 6.00 17.10
N THR A 182 -13.34 6.49 15.97
CA THR A 182 -13.85 6.03 14.68
C THR A 182 -12.79 5.15 14.01
N ILE A 183 -13.16 3.93 13.73
CA ILE A 183 -12.35 2.94 13.00
C ILE A 183 -12.71 3.05 11.53
N LEU A 184 -11.72 3.17 10.65
CA LEU A 184 -11.88 3.28 9.21
C LEU A 184 -11.32 2.04 8.53
N LEU A 185 -12.17 1.32 7.79
CA LEU A 185 -11.73 0.18 6.98
C LEU A 185 -10.88 0.68 5.80
N ARG A 186 -9.77 0.00 5.52
CA ARG A 186 -8.92 0.27 4.34
C ARG A 186 -9.66 0.00 3.02
N THR A 187 -10.52 -1.02 3.02
CA THR A 187 -11.39 -1.36 1.90
C THR A 187 -12.83 -1.28 2.37
N PRO A 188 -13.65 -0.33 1.83
CA PRO A 188 -15.05 -0.19 2.22
C PRO A 188 -15.87 -1.43 1.89
N ASP A 189 -16.52 -2.02 2.89
CA ASP A 189 -17.44 -3.14 2.75
C ASP A 189 -18.44 -3.20 3.90
N PHE A 190 -19.75 -3.23 3.59
CA PHE A 190 -20.81 -3.23 4.60
C PHE A 190 -20.81 -4.47 5.49
N THR A 191 -20.53 -5.64 4.92
CA THR A 191 -20.49 -6.91 5.66
C THR A 191 -19.34 -6.92 6.64
N THR A 192 -18.16 -6.53 6.20
CA THR A 192 -16.96 -6.41 7.05
C THR A 192 -17.16 -5.35 8.13
N ALA A 193 -17.73 -4.17 7.82
CA ALA A 193 -18.01 -3.13 8.81
C ALA A 193 -18.98 -3.63 9.90
N ALA A 194 -20.03 -4.36 9.51
CA ALA A 194 -20.99 -4.95 10.45
C ALA A 194 -20.31 -6.02 11.33
N ARG A 195 -19.47 -6.90 10.74
CA ARG A 195 -18.74 -7.94 11.47
C ARG A 195 -17.73 -7.34 12.45
N VAL A 196 -17.02 -6.28 12.08
CA VAL A 196 -16.10 -5.55 12.99
C VAL A 196 -16.87 -4.98 14.18
N ALA A 197 -17.99 -4.29 13.94
CA ALA A 197 -18.80 -3.75 15.02
C ALA A 197 -19.34 -4.85 15.95
N GLN A 198 -19.77 -5.97 15.38
CA GLN A 198 -20.25 -7.13 16.15
C GLN A 198 -19.12 -7.77 16.97
N ALA A 199 -17.93 -7.95 16.39
CA ALA A 199 -16.78 -8.54 17.06
C ALA A 199 -16.36 -7.68 18.28
N ILE A 200 -16.29 -6.36 18.11
CA ILE A 200 -16.01 -5.43 19.23
C ILE A 200 -17.07 -5.58 20.32
N ASN A 201 -18.37 -5.55 19.95
CA ASN A 201 -19.45 -5.66 20.91
C ASN A 201 -19.44 -7.00 21.66
N THR A 202 -19.05 -8.08 20.99
CA THR A 202 -18.93 -9.41 21.61
C THR A 202 -17.73 -9.47 22.57
N THR A 203 -16.58 -8.92 22.18
CA THR A 203 -15.37 -8.92 23.02
C THR A 203 -15.56 -8.14 24.31
N PHE A 204 -16.24 -6.99 24.26
CA PHE A 204 -16.49 -6.16 25.44
C PHE A 204 -17.81 -6.46 26.16
N ASP A 205 -18.60 -7.42 25.69
CA ASP A 205 -19.94 -7.78 26.20
C ASP A 205 -20.87 -6.57 26.38
N ARG A 206 -20.75 -5.59 25.48
CA ARG A 206 -21.50 -4.32 25.48
C ARG A 206 -21.69 -3.81 24.06
N LYS A 207 -22.79 -3.09 23.81
CA LYS A 207 -23.06 -2.43 22.52
C LYS A 207 -22.33 -1.08 22.45
N ILE A 208 -21.01 -1.10 22.34
CA ILE A 208 -20.17 0.10 22.26
C ILE A 208 -19.79 0.46 20.81
N ALA A 209 -19.86 -0.47 19.87
CA ALA A 209 -19.50 -0.28 18.47
C ALA A 209 -20.72 -0.32 17.56
N LYS A 210 -20.76 0.58 16.57
CA LYS A 210 -21.79 0.64 15.54
C LYS A 210 -21.16 1.02 14.21
N ALA A 211 -21.42 0.22 13.16
CA ALA A 211 -21.11 0.59 11.78
C ALA A 211 -22.00 1.77 11.35
N ILE A 212 -21.41 2.82 10.84
CA ILE A 212 -22.10 4.02 10.35
C ILE A 212 -22.31 3.90 8.84
N ASP A 213 -21.29 3.43 8.13
CA ASP A 213 -21.31 3.18 6.68
C ASP A 213 -20.37 2.01 6.33
N ALA A 214 -20.11 1.76 5.05
CA ALA A 214 -19.25 0.68 4.57
C ALA A 214 -17.78 0.79 5.00
N SER A 215 -17.33 1.98 5.40
CA SER A 215 -15.93 2.23 5.75
C SER A 215 -15.74 2.62 7.21
N SER A 216 -16.78 3.10 7.91
CA SER A 216 -16.62 3.72 9.23
C SER A 216 -17.42 3.02 10.33
N ILE A 217 -16.73 2.71 11.43
CA ILE A 217 -17.29 2.12 12.63
C ILE A 217 -17.01 3.06 13.81
N LYS A 218 -18.06 3.60 14.40
CA LYS A 218 -17.97 4.43 15.60
C LYS A 218 -18.00 3.54 16.83
N THR A 219 -17.00 3.70 17.70
CA THR A 219 -16.84 2.91 18.92
C THR A 219 -16.72 3.83 20.12
N GLN A 220 -17.60 3.66 21.09
CA GLN A 220 -17.55 4.42 22.35
C GLN A 220 -16.51 3.81 23.28
N ILE A 221 -15.70 4.65 23.91
CA ILE A 221 -14.73 4.24 24.92
C ILE A 221 -15.48 3.89 26.20
N PRO A 222 -15.36 2.66 26.73
CA PRO A 222 -15.97 2.31 28.02
C PRO A 222 -15.36 3.13 29.17
N SER A 223 -16.13 3.43 30.19
CA SER A 223 -15.68 4.21 31.36
C SER A 223 -14.47 3.61 32.07
N ALA A 224 -14.28 2.30 31.99
CA ALA A 224 -13.11 1.62 32.55
C ALA A 224 -11.80 1.97 31.82
N PHE A 225 -11.86 2.54 30.61
CA PHE A 225 -10.70 2.88 29.78
C PHE A 225 -10.60 4.37 29.46
N GLU A 226 -11.41 5.23 30.09
CA GLU A 226 -11.38 6.68 29.84
C GLU A 226 -10.00 7.30 30.15
N ASP A 227 -9.32 6.78 31.18
CA ASP A 227 -7.98 7.22 31.57
C ASP A 227 -6.86 6.45 30.84
N ASP A 228 -7.18 5.38 30.13
CA ASP A 228 -6.22 4.52 29.39
C ASP A 228 -6.75 4.11 28.03
N VAL A 229 -6.91 5.10 27.17
CA VAL A 229 -7.41 4.92 25.82
C VAL A 229 -6.48 4.05 24.95
N VAL A 230 -5.17 4.12 25.18
CA VAL A 230 -4.19 3.35 24.40
C VAL A 230 -4.37 1.85 24.63
N THR A 231 -4.57 1.41 25.86
CA THR A 231 -4.89 0.01 26.17
C THR A 231 -6.20 -0.43 25.52
N PHE A 232 -7.24 0.42 25.56
CA PHE A 232 -8.49 0.12 24.85
C PHE A 232 -8.29 -0.08 23.35
N LEU A 233 -7.55 0.84 22.70
CA LEU A 233 -7.28 0.74 21.26
C LEU A 233 -6.46 -0.51 20.92
N SER A 234 -5.46 -0.87 21.73
CA SER A 234 -4.66 -2.07 21.51
C SER A 234 -5.51 -3.35 21.59
N LEU A 235 -6.44 -3.44 22.54
CA LEU A 235 -7.39 -4.54 22.61
C LEU A 235 -8.30 -4.62 21.41
N VAL A 236 -8.79 -3.48 20.92
CA VAL A 236 -9.61 -3.41 19.69
C VAL A 236 -8.80 -3.84 18.47
N GLU A 237 -7.55 -3.45 18.35
CA GLU A 237 -6.67 -3.81 17.24
C GLU A 237 -6.42 -5.32 17.14
N GLU A 238 -6.37 -6.02 18.27
CA GLU A 238 -6.11 -7.46 18.34
C GLU A 238 -7.34 -8.32 18.06
N ILE A 239 -8.55 -7.74 18.04
CA ILE A 239 -9.77 -8.49 17.76
C ILE A 239 -9.71 -9.11 16.36
N GLU A 240 -10.00 -10.40 16.31
CA GLU A 240 -10.05 -11.16 15.08
C GLU A 240 -11.42 -11.07 14.41
N VAL A 241 -11.42 -10.81 13.10
CA VAL A 241 -12.63 -10.67 12.28
C VAL A 241 -12.49 -11.43 10.97
N SER A 242 -13.58 -12.05 10.54
CA SER A 242 -13.69 -12.63 9.19
C SER A 242 -14.06 -11.53 8.19
N VAL A 243 -13.12 -11.20 7.30
CA VAL A 243 -13.30 -10.21 6.23
C VAL A 243 -14.08 -10.82 5.08
N ASP A 244 -15.00 -10.05 4.53
CA ASP A 244 -15.65 -10.39 3.26
C ASP A 244 -14.81 -9.78 2.12
N GLN A 245 -14.20 -10.65 1.33
CA GLN A 245 -13.43 -10.20 0.18
C GLN A 245 -14.14 -10.64 -1.09
N PRO A 246 -14.41 -9.71 -2.02
CA PRO A 246 -14.94 -10.08 -3.32
C PRO A 246 -13.97 -11.03 -4.00
N ALA A 247 -14.51 -12.04 -4.64
CA ALA A 247 -13.72 -12.97 -5.43
C ALA A 247 -12.99 -12.20 -6.52
N LYS A 248 -11.66 -12.39 -6.62
CA LYS A 248 -10.81 -11.66 -7.56
C LYS A 248 -9.88 -12.58 -8.30
N ILE A 249 -9.74 -12.35 -9.60
CA ILE A 249 -8.77 -13.03 -10.45
C ILE A 249 -7.79 -11.99 -10.99
N VAL A 250 -6.51 -12.21 -10.75
CA VAL A 250 -5.44 -11.38 -11.29
C VAL A 250 -4.69 -12.18 -12.36
N VAL A 251 -4.59 -11.60 -13.53
CA VAL A 251 -3.96 -12.19 -14.71
C VAL A 251 -2.80 -11.33 -15.15
N ASN A 252 -1.62 -11.94 -15.27
CA ASN A 252 -0.49 -11.28 -15.89
C ASN A 252 -0.27 -11.86 -17.31
N GLU A 253 -0.59 -11.05 -18.33
CA GLU A 253 -0.50 -11.48 -19.74
C GLU A 253 0.93 -11.74 -20.19
N LYS A 254 1.91 -11.01 -19.66
CA LYS A 254 3.31 -11.16 -20.06
C LYS A 254 3.93 -12.47 -19.58
N THR A 255 3.54 -12.91 -18.39
CA THR A 255 4.10 -14.13 -17.76
C THR A 255 3.17 -15.33 -17.87
N GLY A 256 1.91 -15.13 -18.27
CA GLY A 256 0.88 -16.17 -18.28
C GLY A 256 0.47 -16.63 -16.87
N THR A 257 0.75 -15.82 -15.85
CA THR A 257 0.42 -16.15 -14.46
C THR A 257 -1.02 -15.76 -14.15
N VAL A 258 -1.78 -16.69 -13.57
CA VAL A 258 -3.15 -16.45 -13.09
C VAL A 258 -3.21 -16.75 -11.60
N VAL A 259 -3.68 -15.78 -10.82
CA VAL A 259 -3.84 -15.88 -9.36
C VAL A 259 -5.32 -15.72 -9.02
N PHE A 260 -5.87 -16.65 -8.26
CA PHE A 260 -7.25 -16.61 -7.79
C PHE A 260 -7.28 -16.21 -6.32
N GLY A 261 -8.09 -15.19 -5.99
CA GLY A 261 -8.38 -14.82 -4.60
C GLY A 261 -9.78 -15.32 -4.21
N GLY A 262 -9.85 -16.08 -3.10
CA GLY A 262 -11.11 -16.60 -2.61
C GLY A 262 -11.69 -17.78 -3.42
N ASN A 263 -12.93 -18.15 -3.09
CA ASN A 263 -13.63 -19.27 -3.74
C ASN A 263 -14.41 -18.74 -4.95
N VAL A 264 -13.72 -18.54 -6.07
CA VAL A 264 -14.33 -18.00 -7.30
C VAL A 264 -15.26 -19.02 -7.92
N ARG A 265 -16.56 -18.73 -7.93
CA ARG A 265 -17.61 -19.58 -8.52
C ARG A 265 -17.89 -19.18 -9.95
N VAL A 266 -18.33 -20.14 -10.73
CA VAL A 266 -18.75 -19.98 -12.12
C VAL A 266 -20.22 -20.35 -12.25
N LEU A 267 -20.99 -19.53 -12.97
CA LEU A 267 -22.38 -19.85 -13.33
C LEU A 267 -22.40 -20.94 -14.43
N ASP A 268 -23.58 -21.48 -14.69
CA ASP A 268 -23.78 -22.43 -15.79
C ASP A 268 -23.43 -21.79 -17.15
N PHE A 269 -22.58 -22.43 -17.91
CA PHE A 269 -22.19 -21.97 -19.24
C PHE A 269 -21.77 -23.12 -20.14
N THR A 270 -21.72 -22.85 -21.44
CA THR A 270 -21.07 -23.71 -22.43
C THR A 270 -20.05 -22.86 -23.19
N LEU A 271 -18.80 -23.29 -23.15
CA LEU A 271 -17.68 -22.64 -23.81
C LEU A 271 -17.25 -23.52 -25.01
N SER A 272 -17.13 -22.88 -26.16
CA SER A 272 -16.46 -23.45 -27.34
C SER A 272 -15.34 -22.48 -27.74
N TYR A 273 -14.09 -22.86 -27.55
CA TYR A 273 -12.92 -22.06 -27.88
C TYR A 273 -11.87 -22.93 -28.56
N GLY A 274 -11.68 -22.74 -29.87
CA GLY A 274 -10.80 -23.57 -30.66
C GLY A 274 -11.20 -25.06 -30.64
N VAL A 275 -10.35 -25.88 -30.07
CA VAL A 275 -10.58 -27.34 -29.91
C VAL A 275 -11.24 -27.66 -28.54
N PHE A 276 -11.39 -26.66 -27.68
CA PHE A 276 -11.92 -26.86 -26.33
C PHE A 276 -13.45 -26.68 -26.30
N ASN A 277 -14.17 -27.70 -25.85
CA ASN A 277 -15.60 -27.64 -25.58
C ASN A 277 -15.84 -28.02 -24.10
N ILE A 278 -16.25 -27.06 -23.30
CA ILE A 278 -16.50 -27.26 -21.88
C ILE A 278 -17.92 -26.81 -21.57
N SER A 279 -18.68 -27.63 -20.86
CA SER A 279 -20.01 -27.27 -20.38
C SER A 279 -20.06 -27.44 -18.87
N VAL A 280 -20.49 -26.39 -18.18
CA VAL A 280 -20.81 -26.40 -16.76
C VAL A 280 -22.31 -26.32 -16.62
N LYS A 281 -22.92 -27.28 -15.92
CA LYS A 281 -24.36 -27.31 -15.62
C LYS A 281 -24.59 -27.72 -14.17
N ASN A 282 -25.48 -26.98 -13.48
CA ASN A 282 -25.80 -27.19 -12.06
C ASN A 282 -24.57 -27.15 -11.16
N GLY A 283 -23.63 -26.24 -11.42
CA GLY A 283 -22.39 -26.13 -10.67
C GLY A 283 -21.40 -27.30 -10.88
N ARG A 284 -21.52 -28.05 -11.97
CA ARG A 284 -20.68 -29.24 -12.26
C ARG A 284 -20.06 -29.11 -13.64
N VAL A 285 -18.76 -29.29 -13.72
CA VAL A 285 -18.08 -29.49 -15.01
C VAL A 285 -18.45 -30.90 -15.48
N LEU A 286 -19.02 -31.03 -16.70
CA LEU A 286 -19.34 -32.31 -17.31
C LEU A 286 -18.04 -33.03 -17.73
N SER A 287 -17.34 -33.53 -16.76
CA SER A 287 -16.30 -34.55 -16.80
C SER A 287 -16.65 -35.57 -15.75
N ASP A 288 -16.33 -36.84 -15.97
CA ASP A 288 -16.74 -38.03 -15.20
C ASP A 288 -16.54 -37.99 -13.66
N LYS A 289 -16.14 -36.86 -13.08
CA LYS A 289 -15.96 -36.65 -11.64
C LYS A 289 -16.84 -35.50 -11.15
N GLN A 290 -17.55 -35.76 -10.05
CA GLN A 290 -18.38 -34.84 -9.30
C GLN A 290 -17.49 -33.78 -8.62
N VAL A 291 -17.41 -32.57 -9.18
CA VAL A 291 -16.62 -31.48 -8.63
C VAL A 291 -17.40 -30.16 -8.74
N ASP A 292 -17.41 -29.36 -7.68
CA ASP A 292 -18.04 -28.03 -7.69
C ASP A 292 -17.34 -27.13 -8.72
N ALA A 293 -18.10 -26.41 -9.56
CA ALA A 293 -17.54 -25.59 -10.60
C ALA A 293 -16.84 -24.33 -10.06
N THR A 294 -15.61 -24.50 -9.63
CA THR A 294 -14.71 -23.40 -9.30
C THR A 294 -13.82 -23.06 -10.50
N VAL A 295 -13.35 -21.81 -10.58
CA VAL A 295 -12.39 -21.39 -11.61
C VAL A 295 -11.08 -22.22 -11.53
N SER A 296 -10.66 -22.61 -10.32
CA SER A 296 -9.48 -23.46 -10.13
C SER A 296 -9.60 -24.79 -10.84
N GLU A 297 -10.77 -25.42 -10.75
CA GLU A 297 -11.04 -26.70 -11.40
C GLU A 297 -11.18 -26.55 -12.92
N LEU A 298 -11.83 -25.48 -13.37
CA LEU A 298 -11.91 -25.13 -14.79
C LEU A 298 -10.49 -24.96 -15.38
N VAL A 299 -9.62 -24.19 -14.71
CA VAL A 299 -8.25 -23.99 -15.18
C VAL A 299 -7.45 -25.31 -15.17
N THR A 300 -7.67 -26.15 -14.16
CA THR A 300 -7.04 -27.48 -14.11
C THR A 300 -7.52 -28.36 -15.26
N ALA A 301 -8.82 -28.36 -15.57
CA ALA A 301 -9.39 -29.08 -16.70
C ALA A 301 -8.82 -28.58 -18.04
N LEU A 302 -8.78 -27.24 -18.23
CA LEU A 302 -8.18 -26.63 -19.44
C LEU A 302 -6.71 -27.01 -19.61
N LYS A 303 -5.92 -26.97 -18.54
CA LYS A 303 -4.52 -27.41 -18.57
C LYS A 303 -4.38 -28.89 -18.94
N SER A 304 -5.24 -29.74 -18.42
CA SER A 304 -5.23 -31.17 -18.74
C SER A 304 -5.59 -31.47 -20.21
N LEU A 305 -6.35 -30.56 -20.82
CA LEU A 305 -6.70 -30.60 -22.26
C LEU A 305 -5.63 -29.96 -23.14
N GLY A 306 -4.53 -29.45 -22.59
CA GLY A 306 -3.42 -28.87 -23.32
C GLY A 306 -3.56 -27.37 -23.64
N ALA A 307 -4.46 -26.63 -22.94
CA ALA A 307 -4.60 -25.19 -23.12
C ALA A 307 -3.32 -24.45 -22.67
N THR A 308 -2.88 -23.50 -23.49
CA THR A 308 -1.78 -22.62 -23.14
C THR A 308 -2.20 -21.57 -22.10
N PRO A 309 -1.27 -20.95 -21.37
CA PRO A 309 -1.61 -19.85 -20.46
C PRO A 309 -2.40 -18.72 -21.12
N GLN A 310 -2.09 -18.40 -22.38
CA GLN A 310 -2.78 -17.37 -23.16
C GLN A 310 -4.22 -17.76 -23.48
N ASP A 311 -4.46 -19.06 -23.84
CA ASP A 311 -5.83 -19.55 -24.06
C ASP A 311 -6.66 -19.44 -22.78
N ILE A 312 -6.08 -19.80 -21.62
CA ILE A 312 -6.76 -19.70 -20.31
C ILE A 312 -7.14 -18.24 -20.01
N ILE A 313 -6.23 -17.29 -20.28
CA ILE A 313 -6.47 -15.88 -20.10
C ILE A 313 -7.63 -15.41 -20.99
N ALA A 314 -7.58 -15.71 -22.27
CA ALA A 314 -8.64 -15.35 -23.24
C ALA A 314 -10.00 -15.94 -22.85
N ILE A 315 -10.03 -17.18 -22.37
CA ILE A 315 -11.22 -17.85 -21.88
C ILE A 315 -11.78 -17.12 -20.64
N LEU A 316 -10.94 -16.79 -19.65
CA LEU A 316 -11.37 -16.09 -18.45
C LEU A 316 -11.89 -14.67 -18.76
N GLN A 317 -11.26 -13.95 -19.68
CA GLN A 317 -11.73 -12.64 -20.15
C GLN A 317 -13.10 -12.75 -20.84
N THR A 318 -13.28 -13.77 -21.69
CA THR A 318 -14.56 -14.02 -22.35
C THR A 318 -15.65 -14.39 -21.37
N MET A 319 -15.35 -15.23 -20.37
CA MET A 319 -16.29 -15.61 -19.32
C MET A 319 -16.68 -14.41 -18.44
N HIS A 320 -15.73 -13.54 -18.12
CA HIS A 320 -16.02 -12.30 -17.38
C HIS A 320 -16.93 -11.38 -18.20
N SER A 321 -16.64 -11.18 -19.49
CA SER A 321 -17.45 -10.37 -20.39
C SER A 321 -18.85 -10.94 -20.61
N ALA A 322 -18.99 -12.27 -20.55
CA ALA A 322 -20.30 -12.94 -20.63
C ALA A 322 -21.09 -12.94 -19.30
N GLY A 323 -20.50 -12.42 -18.21
CA GLY A 323 -21.12 -12.37 -16.89
C GLY A 323 -21.28 -13.72 -16.20
N VAL A 324 -20.61 -14.77 -16.67
CA VAL A 324 -20.66 -16.12 -16.07
C VAL A 324 -19.62 -16.34 -14.99
N LEU A 325 -18.67 -15.42 -14.86
CA LEU A 325 -17.63 -15.42 -13.86
C LEU A 325 -18.02 -14.48 -12.72
N LEU A 326 -18.27 -15.04 -11.53
CA LEU A 326 -18.64 -14.27 -10.33
C LEU A 326 -17.39 -13.76 -9.59
N ALA A 327 -16.56 -12.99 -10.28
CA ALA A 327 -15.35 -12.40 -9.73
C ALA A 327 -14.90 -11.19 -10.55
N ASP A 328 -14.21 -10.27 -9.89
CA ASP A 328 -13.50 -9.18 -10.57
C ASP A 328 -12.27 -9.73 -11.30
N LEU A 329 -12.14 -9.41 -12.57
CA LEU A 329 -10.98 -9.77 -13.39
C LEU A 329 -10.05 -8.55 -13.55
N VAL A 330 -8.81 -8.67 -13.07
CA VAL A 330 -7.77 -7.65 -13.21
C VAL A 330 -6.67 -8.19 -14.12
N VAL A 331 -6.41 -7.48 -15.20
CA VAL A 331 -5.34 -7.80 -16.15
C VAL A 331 -4.16 -6.86 -15.93
N MET A 332 -2.93 -7.43 -15.85
CA MET A 332 -1.68 -6.71 -15.59
C MET A 332 -0.66 -6.93 -16.70
#